data_2644a807b7965023c8afd289eaf08806
#
_entry.id   2644a807b7965023c8afd289eaf08806
#
_cell.length_a   1.000
_cell.length_b   1.000
_cell.length_c   1.000
_cell.angle_alpha   90.00
_cell.angle_beta   90.00
_cell.angle_gamma   90.00
#
_symmetry.space_group_name_H-M   'P 1'
#
loop_
_entity.id
_entity.type
_entity.pdbx_description
1 polymer ?
#
loop_
_entity_poly.entity_id
_entity_poly.type
_entity_poly.pdbx_seq_one_letter_code
_entity_poly.pdbx_strand_id
1 'polypeptide(L)'
;MIRELEVTDIDEYYMKLLCQLSGKEKEYIWQDMWPFWLRYENNDHHQTFVYEDKGRVIGTASALIEHKFLHYGSSVGHIEDVVVDKHSRLSGVGKGLIEECVEFCKKGKCYKVILDCSKENIPFYESCGFQYSENCMRKDLIDG
;
A
#
# COMPACT_ATOMS: atom_id res chain seq x y z
N MET A 1 -6.83 -14.26 3.64
CA MET A 1 -5.69 -14.72 2.84
C MET A 1 -5.10 -13.55 2.07
N ILE A 2 -3.80 -13.39 2.17
CA ILE A 2 -3.08 -12.29 1.49
C ILE A 2 -2.51 -12.81 0.17
N ARG A 3 -2.68 -12.05 -0.89
CA ARG A 3 -2.17 -12.36 -2.21
C ARG A 3 -1.89 -11.08 -2.99
N GLU A 4 -1.25 -11.21 -4.14
CA GLU A 4 -1.05 -10.09 -5.06
C GLU A 4 -2.37 -9.61 -5.65
N LEU A 5 -2.43 -8.31 -5.93
CA LEU A 5 -3.57 -7.69 -6.60
C LEU A 5 -3.68 -8.23 -8.03
N GLU A 6 -4.87 -8.63 -8.42
CA GLU A 6 -5.20 -9.05 -9.79
C GLU A 6 -6.09 -8.02 -10.46
N VAL A 7 -6.07 -7.97 -11.79
CA VAL A 7 -6.90 -7.00 -12.55
C VAL A 7 -8.38 -7.16 -12.23
N THR A 8 -8.83 -8.37 -11.95
CA THR A 8 -10.23 -8.66 -11.59
C THR A 8 -10.63 -8.12 -10.22
N ASP A 9 -9.65 -7.73 -9.39
CA ASP A 9 -9.93 -7.08 -8.10
C ASP A 9 -10.35 -5.63 -8.28
N ILE A 10 -10.00 -5.00 -9.40
CA ILE A 10 -10.33 -3.60 -9.66
C ILE A 10 -11.81 -3.50 -10.02
N ASP A 11 -12.61 -3.36 -9.00
CA ASP A 11 -14.06 -3.27 -9.08
C ASP A 11 -14.59 -2.13 -8.19
N GLU A 12 -15.89 -2.01 -8.10
CA GLU A 12 -16.54 -0.98 -7.30
C GLU A 12 -16.12 -1.06 -5.82
N TYR A 13 -16.02 -2.25 -5.27
CA TYR A 13 -15.66 -2.44 -3.85
C TYR A 13 -14.23 -2.03 -3.56
N TYR A 14 -13.30 -2.41 -4.42
CA TYR A 14 -11.89 -2.02 -4.28
C TYR A 14 -11.74 -0.49 -4.37
N MET A 15 -12.42 0.14 -5.31
CA MET A 15 -12.37 1.60 -5.44
C MET A 15 -12.97 2.31 -4.21
N LYS A 16 -14.03 1.77 -3.62
CA LYS A 16 -14.59 2.28 -2.36
C LYS A 16 -13.61 2.14 -1.20
N LEU A 17 -12.85 1.05 -1.15
CA LEU A 17 -11.82 0.85 -0.14
C LEU A 17 -10.74 1.93 -0.25
N LEU A 18 -10.28 2.23 -1.45
CA LEU A 18 -9.31 3.31 -1.69
C LEU A 18 -9.89 4.69 -1.34
N CYS A 19 -11.18 4.92 -1.58
CA CYS A 19 -11.87 6.16 -1.17
C CYS A 19 -11.88 6.32 0.35
N GLN A 20 -12.00 5.24 1.11
CA GLN A 20 -11.88 5.27 2.57
C GLN A 20 -10.53 5.87 3.00
N LEU A 21 -9.45 5.47 2.32
CA LEU A 21 -8.11 5.99 2.59
C LEU A 21 -7.99 7.48 2.24
N SER A 22 -8.45 7.88 1.07
CA SER A 22 -8.30 9.25 0.58
C SER A 22 -9.23 10.25 1.27
N GLY A 23 -10.28 9.78 1.92
CA GLY A 23 -11.32 10.61 2.52
C GLY A 23 -12.18 11.34 1.49
N LYS A 24 -12.07 11.00 0.23
CA LYS A 24 -12.83 11.61 -0.87
C LYS A 24 -13.88 10.63 -1.36
N GLU A 25 -15.14 11.02 -1.28
CA GLU A 25 -16.26 10.27 -1.83
C GLU A 25 -16.39 10.40 -3.35
N LYS A 26 -15.34 10.80 -4.03
CA LYS A 26 -15.37 10.86 -5.49
C LYS A 26 -15.48 9.46 -6.05
N GLU A 27 -16.52 9.29 -6.84
CA GLU A 27 -16.75 8.09 -7.60
C GLU A 27 -15.65 7.91 -8.64
N TYR A 28 -14.70 7.04 -8.33
CA TYR A 28 -13.80 6.55 -9.36
C TYR A 28 -14.59 5.55 -10.19
N ILE A 29 -14.68 5.78 -11.49
CA ILE A 29 -15.25 4.80 -12.40
C ILE A 29 -14.21 3.72 -12.60
N TRP A 30 -14.42 2.55 -11.97
CA TRP A 30 -13.44 1.46 -11.99
C TRP A 30 -13.11 0.99 -13.41
N GLN A 31 -14.05 1.12 -14.35
CA GLN A 31 -13.83 0.78 -15.74
C GLN A 31 -12.75 1.65 -16.41
N ASP A 32 -12.51 2.85 -15.88
CA ASP A 32 -11.50 3.76 -16.42
C ASP A 32 -10.09 3.47 -15.87
N MET A 33 -9.95 2.46 -14.99
CA MET A 33 -8.67 2.13 -14.36
C MET A 33 -7.73 1.29 -15.23
N TRP A 34 -8.20 0.79 -16.37
CA TRP A 34 -7.42 -0.09 -17.23
C TRP A 34 -6.06 0.50 -17.67
N PRO A 35 -5.95 1.76 -18.10
CA PRO A 35 -4.64 2.32 -18.46
C PRO A 35 -3.68 2.38 -17.26
N PHE A 36 -4.19 2.59 -16.06
CA PHE A 36 -3.38 2.62 -14.83
C PHE A 36 -2.93 1.22 -14.43
N TRP A 37 -3.78 0.22 -14.64
CA TRP A 37 -3.42 -1.18 -14.44
C TRP A 37 -2.24 -1.56 -15.33
N LEU A 38 -2.25 -1.19 -16.59
CA LEU A 38 -1.15 -1.51 -17.52
C LEU A 38 0.17 -0.90 -17.06
N ARG A 39 0.16 0.31 -16.52
CA ARG A 39 1.38 0.92 -15.94
C ARG A 39 1.86 0.15 -14.71
N TYR A 40 0.95 -0.20 -13.85
CA TYR A 40 1.26 -0.97 -12.63
C TYR A 40 1.83 -2.34 -12.98
N GLU A 41 1.15 -3.07 -13.85
CA GLU A 41 1.54 -4.42 -14.25
C GLU A 41 2.95 -4.48 -14.86
N ASN A 42 3.34 -3.44 -15.58
CA ASN A 42 4.65 -3.36 -16.23
C ASN A 42 5.77 -2.82 -15.32
N ASN A 43 5.48 -2.57 -14.04
CA ASN A 43 6.46 -2.04 -13.09
C ASN A 43 6.84 -3.10 -12.04
N ASP A 44 7.96 -3.79 -12.26
CA ASP A 44 8.44 -4.86 -11.37
C ASP A 44 8.85 -4.35 -9.98
N HIS A 45 8.96 -3.04 -9.81
CA HIS A 45 9.35 -2.41 -8.54
C HIS A 45 8.14 -1.90 -7.74
N HIS A 46 6.93 -2.20 -8.20
CA HIS A 46 5.69 -1.84 -7.55
C HIS A 46 4.82 -3.07 -7.40
N GLN A 47 4.50 -3.45 -6.17
CA GLN A 47 3.61 -4.57 -5.89
C GLN A 47 2.53 -4.14 -4.91
N THR A 48 1.29 -4.39 -5.27
CA THR A 48 0.13 -4.20 -4.40
C THR A 48 -0.35 -5.56 -3.91
N PHE A 49 -0.61 -5.65 -2.61
CA PHE A 49 -1.17 -6.84 -1.98
C PHE A 49 -2.59 -6.55 -1.51
N VAL A 50 -3.41 -7.59 -1.51
CA VAL A 50 -4.77 -7.54 -1.01
C VAL A 50 -5.01 -8.63 0.01
N TYR A 51 -5.88 -8.36 0.96
CA TYR A 51 -6.38 -9.37 1.89
C TYR A 51 -7.79 -9.76 1.45
N GLU A 52 -7.95 -11.02 1.09
CA GLU A 52 -9.25 -11.57 0.70
C GLU A 52 -9.84 -12.37 1.84
N ASP A 53 -11.07 -12.07 2.19
CA ASP A 53 -11.86 -12.79 3.17
C ASP A 53 -13.22 -13.11 2.57
N LYS A 54 -13.54 -14.40 2.51
CA LYS A 54 -14.82 -14.91 1.96
C LYS A 54 -15.14 -14.36 0.57
N GLY A 55 -14.14 -14.34 -0.31
CA GLY A 55 -14.28 -13.87 -1.69
C GLY A 55 -14.32 -12.36 -1.85
N ARG A 56 -14.04 -11.59 -0.80
CA ARG A 56 -14.07 -10.13 -0.85
C ARG A 56 -12.74 -9.55 -0.38
N VAL A 57 -12.24 -8.55 -1.08
CA VAL A 57 -11.05 -7.80 -0.67
C VAL A 57 -11.43 -6.83 0.45
N ILE A 58 -10.83 -7.01 1.62
CA ILE A 58 -11.10 -6.20 2.81
C ILE A 58 -9.92 -5.34 3.23
N GLY A 59 -8.80 -5.45 2.57
CA GLY A 59 -7.63 -4.62 2.86
C GLY A 59 -6.65 -4.64 1.70
N THR A 60 -5.80 -3.62 1.64
CA THR A 60 -4.77 -3.51 0.61
C THR A 60 -3.59 -2.69 1.14
N ALA A 61 -2.42 -2.93 0.57
CA ALA A 61 -1.20 -2.16 0.81
C ALA A 61 -0.29 -2.31 -0.39
N SER A 62 0.49 -1.27 -0.68
CA SER A 62 1.43 -1.29 -1.80
C SER A 62 2.86 -1.09 -1.31
N ALA A 63 3.80 -1.73 -2.00
CA ALA A 63 5.23 -1.54 -1.78
C ALA A 63 5.90 -1.09 -3.08
N LEU A 64 6.81 -0.12 -2.95
CA LEU A 64 7.63 0.36 -4.05
C LEU A 64 9.10 0.20 -3.69
N ILE A 65 9.91 -0.16 -4.67
CA ILE A 65 11.36 -0.27 -4.52
C ILE A 65 12.03 0.84 -5.31
N GLU A 66 12.79 1.66 -4.61
CA GLU A 66 13.56 2.74 -5.19
C GLU A 66 15.04 2.39 -5.16
N HIS A 67 15.68 2.38 -6.34
CA HIS A 67 17.13 2.16 -6.44
C HIS A 67 17.88 3.41 -6.04
N LYS A 68 18.96 3.23 -5.28
CA LYS A 68 19.81 4.31 -4.78
C LYS A 68 21.25 4.10 -5.23
N PHE A 69 22.02 5.17 -5.31
CA PHE A 69 23.47 5.09 -5.40
C PHE A 69 24.11 4.89 -4.02
N LEU A 70 23.45 5.38 -2.97
CA LEU A 70 23.88 5.20 -1.58
C LEU A 70 23.96 3.71 -1.22
N HIS A 71 24.76 3.38 -0.21
CA HIS A 71 24.94 2.02 0.30
C HIS A 71 25.26 1.02 -0.82
N TYR A 72 26.18 1.42 -1.72
CA TYR A 72 26.65 0.58 -2.85
C TYR A 72 25.52 0.14 -3.78
N GLY A 73 24.58 1.06 -4.05
CA GLY A 73 23.48 0.77 -4.97
C GLY A 73 22.35 -0.04 -4.36
N SER A 74 22.27 -0.10 -3.04
CA SER A 74 21.14 -0.73 -2.36
C SER A 74 19.85 0.06 -2.58
N SER A 75 18.72 -0.61 -2.43
CA SER A 75 17.41 -0.01 -2.66
C SER A 75 16.73 0.37 -1.35
N VAL A 76 15.74 1.24 -1.44
CA VAL A 76 14.83 1.62 -0.35
C VAL A 76 13.43 1.16 -0.70
N GLY A 77 12.75 0.52 0.25
CA GLY A 77 11.34 0.17 0.12
C GLY A 77 10.46 1.29 0.68
N HIS A 78 9.34 1.53 -0.01
CA HIS A 78 8.30 2.46 0.43
C HIS A 78 7.00 1.68 0.55
N ILE A 79 6.28 1.86 1.66
CA ILE A 79 4.93 1.31 1.82
C ILE A 79 3.94 2.44 1.66
N GLU A 80 2.95 2.23 0.79
CA GLU A 80 1.98 3.23 0.40
C GLU A 80 0.56 2.65 0.40
N ASP A 81 -0.43 3.52 0.53
CA ASP A 81 -1.85 3.19 0.34
C ASP A 81 -2.32 2.02 1.18
N VAL A 82 -1.98 2.04 2.47
CA VAL A 82 -2.42 1.01 3.42
C VAL A 82 -3.83 1.34 3.90
N VAL A 83 -4.77 0.46 3.65
CA VAL A 83 -6.15 0.62 4.11
C VAL A 83 -6.79 -0.72 4.40
N VAL A 84 -7.55 -0.79 5.49
CA VAL A 84 -8.39 -1.93 5.85
C VAL A 84 -9.82 -1.44 5.94
N ASP A 85 -10.77 -2.22 5.40
CA ASP A 85 -12.18 -1.88 5.46
C ASP A 85 -12.61 -1.64 6.92
N LYS A 86 -13.10 -0.43 7.19
CA LYS A 86 -13.54 -0.01 8.52
C LYS A 86 -14.69 -0.87 9.07
N HIS A 87 -15.41 -1.56 8.20
CA HIS A 87 -16.51 -2.45 8.58
C HIS A 87 -16.06 -3.88 8.84
N SER A 88 -14.81 -4.22 8.53
CA SER A 88 -14.26 -5.55 8.81
C SER A 88 -14.04 -5.74 10.31
N ARG A 89 -14.42 -6.92 10.81
CA ARG A 89 -14.17 -7.33 12.20
C ARG A 89 -12.94 -8.23 12.34
N LEU A 90 -12.32 -8.60 11.22
CA LEU A 90 -11.17 -9.48 11.22
C LEU A 90 -9.94 -8.72 11.73
N SER A 91 -9.24 -9.30 12.71
CA SER A 91 -8.02 -8.70 13.27
C SER A 91 -6.79 -9.16 12.48
N GLY A 92 -5.71 -8.35 12.55
CA GLY A 92 -4.43 -8.71 11.95
C GLY A 92 -4.31 -8.49 10.44
N VAL A 93 -5.35 -7.95 9.80
CA VAL A 93 -5.35 -7.71 8.35
C VAL A 93 -4.26 -6.72 7.96
N GLY A 94 -4.23 -5.56 8.61
CA GLY A 94 -3.24 -4.52 8.32
C GLY A 94 -1.82 -4.99 8.59
N LYS A 95 -1.59 -5.65 9.72
CA LYS A 95 -0.26 -6.17 10.07
C LYS A 95 0.23 -7.19 9.05
N GLY A 96 -0.64 -8.10 8.63
CA GLY A 96 -0.30 -9.11 7.63
C GLY A 96 0.08 -8.47 6.29
N LEU A 97 -0.67 -7.45 5.86
CA LEU A 97 -0.36 -6.70 4.63
C LEU A 97 0.99 -5.99 4.72
N ILE A 98 1.29 -5.38 5.85
CA ILE A 98 2.59 -4.72 6.08
C ILE A 98 3.72 -5.76 6.03
N GLU A 99 3.55 -6.92 6.64
CA GLU A 99 4.55 -8.00 6.61
C GLU A 99 4.84 -8.46 5.18
N GLU A 100 3.82 -8.59 4.33
CA GLU A 100 4.01 -8.95 2.91
C GLU A 100 4.76 -7.87 2.14
N CYS A 101 4.43 -6.59 2.39
CA CYS A 101 5.16 -5.47 1.78
C CYS A 101 6.63 -5.47 2.20
N VAL A 102 6.92 -5.70 3.47
CA VAL A 102 8.30 -5.79 3.99
C VAL A 102 9.04 -6.95 3.35
N GLU A 103 8.39 -8.10 3.21
CA GLU A 103 9.01 -9.27 2.58
C GLU A 103 9.34 -9.02 1.10
N PHE A 104 8.44 -8.35 0.38
CA PHE A 104 8.71 -7.90 -0.99
C PHE A 104 9.95 -7.02 -1.06
N CYS A 105 10.08 -6.06 -0.14
CA CYS A 105 11.25 -5.19 -0.07
C CYS A 105 12.53 -5.94 0.29
N LYS A 106 12.46 -6.92 1.18
CA LYS A 106 13.61 -7.79 1.51
C LYS A 106 14.10 -8.55 0.29
N LYS A 107 13.19 -9.15 -0.45
CA LYS A 107 13.53 -9.87 -1.69
C LYS A 107 14.13 -8.93 -2.74
N GLY A 108 13.69 -7.67 -2.76
CA GLY A 108 14.27 -6.61 -3.60
C GLY A 108 15.56 -6.02 -3.07
N LYS A 109 16.12 -6.58 -1.98
CA LYS A 109 17.39 -6.17 -1.36
C LYS A 109 17.42 -4.73 -0.89
N CYS A 110 16.29 -4.27 -0.36
CA CYS A 110 16.21 -2.95 0.27
C CYS A 110 16.95 -2.96 1.60
N TYR A 111 17.70 -1.88 1.90
CA TYR A 111 18.38 -1.75 3.18
C TYR A 111 17.49 -1.17 4.26
N LYS A 112 16.39 -0.56 3.89
CA LYS A 112 15.35 -0.08 4.81
C LYS A 112 14.01 -0.01 4.11
N VAL A 113 12.94 0.06 4.90
CA VAL A 113 11.58 0.32 4.44
C VAL A 113 11.07 1.53 5.20
N ILE A 114 10.50 2.49 4.50
CA ILE A 114 9.93 3.71 5.08
C ILE A 114 8.46 3.88 4.67
N LEU A 115 7.73 4.62 5.49
CA LEU A 115 6.35 5.00 5.22
C LEU A 115 5.99 6.27 5.99
N ASP A 116 4.96 6.99 5.53
CA ASP A 116 4.35 8.06 6.32
C ASP A 116 3.05 7.56 6.92
N CYS A 117 2.69 8.12 8.06
CA CYS A 117 1.41 7.82 8.70
C CYS A 117 0.94 9.01 9.53
N SER A 118 -0.36 9.00 9.85
CA SER A 118 -0.90 9.95 10.83
C SER A 118 -0.38 9.60 12.23
N LYS A 119 -0.42 10.58 13.13
CA LYS A 119 0.00 10.36 14.52
C LYS A 119 -0.76 9.22 15.20
N GLU A 120 -2.04 9.10 14.90
CA GLU A 120 -2.90 8.06 15.47
C GLU A 120 -2.45 6.66 15.10
N ASN A 121 -1.80 6.52 13.95
CA ASN A 121 -1.34 5.22 13.44
C ASN A 121 0.10 4.86 13.82
N ILE A 122 0.83 5.77 14.46
CA ILE A 122 2.20 5.48 14.92
C ILE A 122 2.26 4.21 15.78
N PRO A 123 1.40 4.04 16.81
CA PRO A 123 1.46 2.82 17.63
C PRO A 123 1.23 1.54 16.81
N PHE A 124 0.37 1.59 15.79
CA PHE A 124 0.16 0.45 14.90
C PHE A 124 1.45 0.07 14.17
N TYR A 125 2.12 1.05 13.56
CA TYR A 125 3.37 0.78 12.84
C TYR A 125 4.52 0.39 13.76
N GLU A 126 4.57 0.93 14.98
CA GLU A 126 5.52 0.48 15.99
C GLU A 126 5.30 -1.01 16.32
N SER A 127 4.04 -1.44 16.39
CA SER A 127 3.73 -2.87 16.60
C SER A 127 4.17 -3.76 15.44
N CYS A 128 4.35 -3.18 14.25
CA CYS A 128 4.87 -3.85 13.06
C CYS A 128 6.41 -3.81 12.96
N GLY A 129 7.09 -3.24 13.94
CA GLY A 129 8.55 -3.17 13.97
C GLY A 129 9.15 -1.89 13.40
N PHE A 130 8.32 -0.91 13.07
CA PHE A 130 8.79 0.41 12.62
C PHE A 130 9.08 1.30 13.81
N GLN A 131 9.91 2.32 13.60
CA GLN A 131 10.17 3.34 14.60
C GLN A 131 10.05 4.72 13.94
N TYR A 132 9.58 5.68 14.70
CA TYR A 132 9.53 7.06 14.24
C TYR A 132 10.94 7.54 13.88
N SER A 133 11.09 8.14 12.72
CA SER A 133 12.40 8.60 12.24
C SER A 133 12.39 10.05 11.81
N GLU A 134 11.59 10.39 10.81
CA GLU A 134 11.61 11.72 10.19
C GLU A 134 10.20 12.23 9.97
N ASN A 135 10.07 13.48 9.54
CA ASN A 135 8.77 14.11 9.30
C ASN A 135 8.48 14.15 7.80
N CYS A 136 7.24 13.82 7.44
CA CYS A 136 6.76 13.98 6.07
C CYS A 136 6.50 15.45 5.76
N MET A 137 6.99 15.91 4.62
CA MET A 137 6.71 17.22 4.07
C MET A 137 5.95 17.05 2.76
N ARG A 138 4.92 17.87 2.55
CA ARG A 138 4.02 17.73 1.40
C ARG A 138 3.83 19.05 0.68
N LYS A 139 3.82 19.00 -0.64
CA LYS A 139 3.44 20.13 -1.50
C LYS A 139 2.49 19.60 -2.57
N ASP A 140 1.26 20.06 -2.55
CA ASP A 140 0.28 19.68 -3.57
C ASP A 140 0.57 20.41 -4.88
N LEU A 141 0.50 19.69 -5.99
CA LEU A 141 0.81 20.22 -7.32
C LEU A 141 -0.46 20.46 -8.15
N ILE A 142 -1.55 19.80 -7.80
CA ILE A 142 -2.86 19.96 -8.43
C ILE A 142 -3.93 19.97 -7.34
N ASP A 143 -5.06 20.61 -7.62
CA ASP A 143 -6.24 20.52 -6.76
C ASP A 143 -6.88 19.15 -6.96
N GLY A 144 -6.89 18.36 -5.89
CA GLY A 144 -7.35 17.01 -6.08
C GLY A 144 -8.19 16.41 -4.98
#